data_4589327085d1b6a27da5fdc8713c36ab
#
_entry.id   4589327085d1b6a27da5fdc8713c36ab
#
_cell.length_a   1.000
_cell.length_b   1.000
_cell.length_c   1.000
_cell.angle_alpha   90.00
_cell.angle_beta   90.00
_cell.angle_gamma   90.00
#
_symmetry.space_group_name_H-M   'P 1'
#
loop_
_entity.id
_entity.type
_entity.pdbx_description
1 polymer ?
#
loop_
_entity_poly.entity_id
_entity_poly.type
_entity_poly.pdbx_seq_one_letter_code
_entity_poly.pdbx_strand_id
1 'polypeptide(L)'
;MLLQYVDDLLLTGKTYEECMKGTHLLLNLLWEVDYKVFKRKAQICRGRVKYLGFHLSQSANLAQKGNKRIFHTDITRMYLHVCKPPPDTEQVLKMSTVKEQLIENLVEDDEISQRKITIVGTGAVGMACAICILLKDLTDELTLVDIATDRLKGEMMDLQHGSLFFNTSKITSGKDYSVSENSKLVIVAAGARQQEGESRLSLVQRNVNIMKSIIPSLVHHSPDCKILIVSNPVDILTYVVWKLSGLPPTRVIGSGCNLDSARFRYLIGEKLGVHPTSCHGWIIGEHGDSSVPLWSGVNVAGVALKTLDPELGTDSDKDQWKNIHKQVVESAYEIIKLKGYTSWAIGLSVADLVGSILKNLRRVHPVSTMVKGLYGIKEEIFLSIPCILGQNGVSDIVKLNLNSVEEALFKKSANTLWNIQKDLVF
;
A
#
# COMPACT_ATOMS: atom_id res chain seq x y z
N MET A 1 -15.47 -13.97 -54.55
CA MET A 1 -14.48 -14.81 -53.84
C MET A 1 -13.57 -13.92 -53.01
N LEU A 2 -13.38 -14.26 -51.77
CA LEU A 2 -12.48 -13.52 -50.84
C LEU A 2 -11.22 -14.38 -50.65
N LEU A 3 -10.06 -13.80 -50.83
CA LEU A 3 -8.76 -14.40 -50.53
C LEU A 3 -8.04 -13.55 -49.48
N GLN A 4 -7.59 -14.23 -48.42
CA GLN A 4 -6.85 -13.59 -47.33
C GLN A 4 -5.42 -14.17 -47.31
N TYR A 5 -4.44 -13.25 -47.14
CA TYR A 5 -3.05 -13.63 -46.93
C TYR A 5 -2.43 -12.64 -45.95
N VAL A 6 -2.13 -13.13 -44.77
CA VAL A 6 -1.63 -12.32 -43.63
C VAL A 6 -2.55 -11.12 -43.38
N ASP A 7 -2.15 -9.92 -43.75
CA ASP A 7 -2.88 -8.66 -43.54
C ASP A 7 -3.56 -8.14 -44.82
N ASP A 8 -3.55 -8.89 -45.91
CA ASP A 8 -4.10 -8.48 -47.19
C ASP A 8 -5.37 -9.25 -47.54
N LEU A 9 -6.41 -8.54 -47.97
CA LEU A 9 -7.67 -9.11 -48.42
C LEU A 9 -7.88 -8.77 -49.91
N LEU A 10 -8.15 -9.80 -50.74
CA LEU A 10 -8.50 -9.65 -52.12
C LEU A 10 -9.95 -10.12 -52.33
N LEU A 11 -10.84 -9.22 -52.70
CA LEU A 11 -12.21 -9.50 -53.08
C LEU A 11 -12.33 -9.48 -54.62
N THR A 12 -12.99 -10.48 -55.19
CA THR A 12 -13.20 -10.61 -56.61
C THR A 12 -14.70 -10.80 -56.93
N GLY A 13 -15.19 -10.12 -58.01
CA GLY A 13 -16.55 -10.28 -58.54
C GLY A 13 -16.49 -10.40 -60.06
N LYS A 14 -17.53 -11.00 -60.67
CA LYS A 14 -17.62 -11.13 -62.14
C LYS A 14 -17.94 -9.80 -62.80
N THR A 15 -18.69 -8.93 -62.09
CA THR A 15 -19.07 -7.62 -62.57
C THR A 15 -18.60 -6.53 -61.60
N TYR A 16 -18.56 -5.25 -62.11
CA TYR A 16 -18.27 -4.11 -61.27
C TYR A 16 -19.25 -3.95 -60.10
N GLU A 17 -20.56 -4.19 -60.36
CA GLU A 17 -21.60 -4.11 -59.33
C GLU A 17 -21.44 -5.15 -58.23
N GLU A 18 -21.13 -6.39 -58.60
CA GLU A 18 -20.86 -7.47 -57.64
C GLU A 18 -19.63 -7.14 -56.79
N CYS A 19 -18.59 -6.60 -57.40
CA CYS A 19 -17.38 -6.19 -56.69
C CYS A 19 -17.65 -5.07 -55.71
N MET A 20 -18.45 -4.07 -56.10
CA MET A 20 -18.84 -2.94 -55.22
C MET A 20 -19.71 -3.38 -54.08
N LYS A 21 -20.75 -4.23 -54.31
CA LYS A 21 -21.59 -4.78 -53.26
C LYS A 21 -20.77 -5.59 -52.25
N GLY A 22 -19.88 -6.43 -52.71
CA GLY A 22 -18.97 -7.19 -51.87
C GLY A 22 -18.04 -6.30 -51.05
N THR A 23 -17.61 -5.17 -51.62
CA THR A 23 -16.77 -4.19 -50.92
C THR A 23 -17.51 -3.54 -49.76
N HIS A 24 -18.74 -3.07 -50.02
CA HIS A 24 -19.53 -2.45 -48.94
C HIS A 24 -19.80 -3.43 -47.82
N LEU A 25 -20.14 -4.70 -48.11
CA LEU A 25 -20.33 -5.72 -47.13
C LEU A 25 -19.06 -6.00 -46.31
N LEU A 26 -17.92 -6.11 -47.00
CA LEU A 26 -16.62 -6.36 -46.35
C LEU A 26 -16.20 -5.17 -45.47
N LEU A 27 -16.36 -3.95 -45.94
CA LEU A 27 -16.03 -2.75 -45.13
C LEU A 27 -16.91 -2.63 -43.90
N ASN A 28 -18.20 -2.97 -43.99
CA ASN A 28 -19.09 -2.99 -42.84
C ASN A 28 -18.69 -4.07 -41.81
N LEU A 29 -18.38 -5.30 -42.27
CA LEU A 29 -17.90 -6.36 -41.41
C LEU A 29 -16.57 -6.01 -40.72
N LEU A 30 -15.66 -5.37 -41.45
CA LEU A 30 -14.38 -4.90 -40.89
C LEU A 30 -14.57 -3.79 -39.85
N TRP A 31 -15.57 -2.91 -40.08
CA TRP A 31 -15.96 -1.87 -39.14
C TRP A 31 -16.53 -2.47 -37.82
N GLU A 32 -17.39 -3.49 -37.93
CA GLU A 32 -17.97 -4.19 -36.77
C GLU A 32 -16.94 -4.90 -35.89
N VAL A 33 -15.80 -5.29 -36.47
CA VAL A 33 -14.69 -5.94 -35.73
C VAL A 33 -13.47 -5.00 -35.51
N ASP A 34 -13.70 -3.69 -35.62
CA ASP A 34 -12.72 -2.61 -35.35
C ASP A 34 -11.44 -2.66 -36.24
N TYR A 35 -11.56 -3.20 -37.47
CA TYR A 35 -10.47 -3.16 -38.45
C TYR A 35 -10.54 -1.89 -39.28
N LYS A 36 -9.38 -1.22 -39.48
CA LYS A 36 -9.25 0.01 -40.27
C LYS A 36 -8.71 -0.29 -41.67
N VAL A 37 -9.31 0.34 -42.68
CA VAL A 37 -8.92 0.22 -44.09
C VAL A 37 -8.28 1.52 -44.57
N PHE A 38 -7.04 1.46 -45.03
CA PHE A 38 -6.30 2.64 -45.50
C PHE A 38 -6.68 3.02 -46.90
N LYS A 39 -7.36 4.17 -47.10
CA LYS A 39 -7.82 4.70 -48.38
C LYS A 39 -6.68 4.81 -49.42
N ARG A 40 -5.47 5.17 -49.00
CA ARG A 40 -4.31 5.31 -49.91
C ARG A 40 -3.77 3.99 -50.44
N LYS A 41 -4.00 2.88 -49.74
CA LYS A 41 -3.56 1.53 -50.15
C LYS A 41 -4.69 0.73 -50.79
N ALA A 42 -5.95 1.16 -50.63
CA ALA A 42 -7.10 0.50 -51.22
C ALA A 42 -7.14 0.68 -52.73
N GLN A 43 -7.23 -0.41 -53.48
CA GLN A 43 -7.33 -0.42 -54.96
C GLN A 43 -8.72 -0.95 -55.31
N ILE A 44 -9.72 -0.06 -55.24
CA ILE A 44 -11.13 -0.41 -55.38
C ILE A 44 -11.52 -0.42 -56.87
N CYS A 45 -12.11 -1.55 -57.31
CA CYS A 45 -12.66 -1.72 -58.68
C CYS A 45 -11.72 -1.30 -59.80
N ARG A 46 -10.45 -1.65 -59.72
CA ARG A 46 -9.45 -1.37 -60.74
C ARG A 46 -9.26 -2.55 -61.68
N GLY A 47 -9.13 -2.31 -62.97
CA GLY A 47 -8.83 -3.34 -63.98
C GLY A 47 -7.43 -3.93 -63.85
N ARG A 48 -6.51 -3.23 -63.20
CA ARG A 48 -5.16 -3.70 -62.89
C ARG A 48 -4.78 -3.33 -61.47
N VAL A 49 -4.38 -4.30 -60.63
CA VAL A 49 -4.01 -4.12 -59.22
C VAL A 49 -2.64 -4.75 -58.95
N LYS A 50 -1.94 -4.21 -57.93
CA LYS A 50 -0.67 -4.76 -57.43
C LYS A 50 -0.96 -5.54 -56.16
N TYR A 51 -0.63 -6.84 -56.17
CA TYR A 51 -0.87 -7.76 -55.06
C TYR A 51 0.36 -8.62 -54.72
N LEU A 52 0.85 -8.55 -53.51
CA LEU A 52 2.07 -9.25 -53.06
C LEU A 52 3.28 -9.03 -54.03
N GLY A 53 3.44 -7.84 -54.57
CA GLY A 53 4.46 -7.53 -55.56
C GLY A 53 4.15 -8.02 -57.03
N PHE A 54 2.99 -8.66 -57.24
CA PHE A 54 2.51 -9.03 -58.56
C PHE A 54 1.56 -7.99 -59.13
N HIS A 55 1.55 -7.82 -60.45
CA HIS A 55 0.56 -7.02 -61.20
C HIS A 55 -0.54 -7.95 -61.71
N LEU A 56 -1.79 -7.70 -61.31
CA LEU A 56 -2.97 -8.41 -61.75
C LEU A 56 -3.81 -7.50 -62.64
N SER A 57 -4.29 -7.96 -63.78
CA SER A 57 -5.15 -7.18 -64.67
C SER A 57 -6.33 -7.95 -65.17
N GLN A 58 -7.38 -7.26 -65.59
CA GLN A 58 -8.61 -7.82 -66.09
C GLN A 58 -8.45 -8.51 -67.45
N SER A 59 -7.53 -8.01 -68.28
CA SER A 59 -7.29 -8.47 -69.63
C SER A 59 -6.22 -9.54 -69.76
N ALA A 60 -5.56 -9.94 -68.69
CA ALA A 60 -4.53 -10.93 -68.69
C ALA A 60 -4.88 -12.01 -67.65
N ASN A 61 -5.07 -13.22 -68.10
CA ASN A 61 -5.18 -14.41 -67.23
C ASN A 61 -3.84 -14.73 -66.52
N LEU A 62 -3.01 -13.70 -66.34
CA LEU A 62 -1.63 -13.81 -65.89
C LEU A 62 -1.29 -12.81 -64.78
N ALA A 63 -0.76 -13.27 -63.66
CA ALA A 63 -0.08 -12.47 -62.67
C ALA A 63 1.43 -12.57 -62.94
N GLN A 64 2.14 -11.42 -62.95
CA GLN A 64 3.59 -11.40 -63.10
C GLN A 64 4.29 -10.80 -61.88
N LYS A 65 5.25 -11.52 -61.33
CA LYS A 65 6.22 -11.04 -60.35
C LYS A 65 7.61 -11.22 -60.96
N GLY A 66 8.20 -10.14 -61.42
CA GLY A 66 9.44 -10.22 -62.18
C GLY A 66 9.24 -11.10 -63.41
N ASN A 67 10.05 -12.13 -63.59
CA ASN A 67 10.00 -13.05 -64.71
C ASN A 67 9.14 -14.34 -64.49
N LYS A 68 8.40 -14.42 -63.40
CA LYS A 68 7.53 -15.59 -63.12
C LYS A 68 6.07 -15.30 -63.48
N ARG A 69 5.40 -16.22 -64.19
CA ARG A 69 3.99 -16.16 -64.60
C ARG A 69 3.12 -17.05 -63.77
N ILE A 70 1.98 -16.55 -63.27
CA ILE A 70 0.99 -17.28 -62.50
C ILE A 70 -0.36 -17.17 -63.24
N PHE A 71 -1.01 -18.30 -63.56
CA PHE A 71 -2.29 -18.34 -64.27
C PHE A 71 -3.47 -18.15 -63.31
N HIS A 72 -4.42 -17.24 -63.69
CA HIS A 72 -5.70 -17.07 -63.01
C HIS A 72 -6.82 -16.76 -64.01
N THR A 73 -8.04 -17.25 -63.73
CA THR A 73 -9.25 -17.13 -64.56
C THR A 73 -9.94 -15.76 -64.46
N ASP A 74 -10.67 -15.38 -65.56
CA ASP A 74 -11.35 -14.07 -65.76
C ASP A 74 -12.22 -13.62 -64.58
N ILE A 75 -11.81 -12.52 -63.94
CA ILE A 75 -12.59 -11.92 -62.86
C ILE A 75 -12.20 -10.45 -62.69
N THR A 76 -13.21 -9.56 -62.55
CA THR A 76 -13.01 -8.20 -62.08
C THR A 76 -12.56 -8.23 -60.62
N ARG A 77 -11.42 -7.62 -60.33
CA ARG A 77 -10.74 -7.77 -59.02
C ARG A 77 -10.66 -6.47 -58.26
N MET A 78 -11.01 -6.57 -56.98
CA MET A 78 -10.81 -5.53 -55.99
C MET A 78 -9.74 -5.93 -54.99
N TYR A 79 -8.84 -5.03 -54.71
CA TYR A 79 -7.77 -5.20 -53.78
C TYR A 79 -7.98 -4.23 -52.60
N LEU A 80 -8.17 -4.80 -51.43
CA LEU A 80 -8.18 -4.07 -50.16
C LEU A 80 -6.96 -4.46 -49.36
N HIS A 81 -6.10 -3.50 -49.11
CA HIS A 81 -5.00 -3.68 -48.18
C HIS A 81 -5.58 -3.43 -46.77
N VAL A 82 -5.84 -4.48 -46.06
CA VAL A 82 -6.27 -4.43 -44.66
C VAL A 82 -5.07 -4.87 -43.84
N CYS A 83 -4.35 -3.90 -43.32
CA CYS A 83 -3.28 -4.17 -42.35
C CYS A 83 -3.82 -3.94 -40.95
N LYS A 84 -3.55 -4.82 -39.98
CA LYS A 84 -3.29 -4.29 -38.62
C LYS A 84 -2.23 -3.21 -38.85
N PRO A 85 -2.49 -1.96 -38.46
CA PRO A 85 -1.47 -0.94 -38.65
C PRO A 85 -0.21 -1.44 -37.93
N PRO A 86 0.98 -1.35 -38.59
CA PRO A 86 2.20 -1.39 -37.79
C PRO A 86 2.07 -0.30 -36.73
N PRO A 87 2.69 -0.46 -35.53
CA PRO A 87 2.55 0.51 -34.42
C PRO A 87 2.67 1.97 -34.86
N ASP A 88 3.37 2.26 -35.98
CA ASP A 88 3.57 3.61 -36.50
C ASP A 88 2.42 4.16 -37.40
N THR A 89 1.43 3.35 -37.80
CA THR A 89 0.37 3.77 -38.72
C THR A 89 -0.93 4.20 -38.07
N GLU A 90 -1.14 3.92 -36.77
CA GLU A 90 -2.21 4.55 -35.97
C GLU A 90 -2.01 6.07 -35.83
N GLN A 91 -0.77 6.56 -36.03
CA GLN A 91 -0.42 7.98 -35.94
C GLN A 91 -1.03 8.87 -37.05
N VAL A 92 -1.50 8.31 -38.16
CA VAL A 92 -1.92 9.10 -39.30
C VAL A 92 -3.41 9.47 -39.31
N LEU A 93 -4.25 8.88 -38.45
CA LEU A 93 -5.70 9.13 -38.39
C LEU A 93 -6.25 9.62 -37.05
N LYS A 94 -5.47 9.56 -35.99
CA LYS A 94 -5.69 10.35 -34.78
C LYS A 94 -4.83 11.61 -34.91
N MET A 95 -5.44 12.79 -34.69
CA MET A 95 -4.60 13.95 -34.32
C MET A 95 -3.79 13.48 -33.12
N SER A 96 -2.47 13.33 -33.29
CA SER A 96 -1.58 12.88 -32.24
C SER A 96 -1.78 13.79 -31.03
N THR A 97 -2.02 13.19 -29.87
CA THR A 97 -2.13 13.96 -28.63
C THR A 97 -0.83 14.70 -28.36
N VAL A 98 -0.87 15.77 -27.59
CA VAL A 98 0.35 16.48 -27.17
C VAL A 98 1.35 15.52 -26.52
N LYS A 99 0.86 14.53 -25.77
CA LYS A 99 1.68 13.47 -25.17
C LYS A 99 2.45 12.67 -26.23
N GLU A 100 1.76 12.19 -27.26
CA GLU A 100 2.38 11.39 -28.34
C GLU A 100 3.34 12.21 -29.22
N GLN A 101 3.17 13.53 -29.28
CA GLN A 101 4.10 14.41 -29.96
C GLN A 101 5.35 14.73 -29.17
N LEU A 102 5.25 14.68 -27.82
CA LEU A 102 6.30 15.06 -26.90
C LEU A 102 7.13 13.86 -26.41
N ILE A 103 6.49 12.68 -26.24
CA ILE A 103 7.07 11.51 -25.58
C ILE A 103 7.00 10.31 -26.53
N GLU A 104 8.17 9.71 -26.78
CA GLU A 104 8.31 8.45 -27.49
C GLU A 104 8.53 7.33 -26.47
N ASN A 105 7.63 6.34 -26.43
CA ASN A 105 7.76 5.18 -25.56
C ASN A 105 8.76 4.21 -26.18
N LEU A 106 9.87 3.95 -25.48
CA LEU A 106 10.93 3.03 -25.95
C LEU A 106 10.82 1.64 -25.32
N VAL A 107 10.22 1.54 -24.13
CA VAL A 107 10.08 0.29 -23.35
C VAL A 107 8.72 0.31 -22.64
N GLU A 108 8.06 -0.83 -22.56
CA GLU A 108 6.86 -0.98 -21.71
C GLU A 108 7.25 -0.82 -20.23
N ASP A 109 6.51 0.02 -19.50
CA ASP A 109 6.74 0.22 -18.06
C ASP A 109 6.31 -1.04 -17.27
N ASP A 110 7.14 -1.46 -16.33
CA ASP A 110 6.76 -2.44 -15.32
C ASP A 110 5.70 -1.81 -14.40
N GLU A 111 4.45 -2.24 -14.48
CA GLU A 111 3.34 -1.69 -13.69
C GLU A 111 3.43 -2.02 -12.19
N ILE A 112 4.31 -2.95 -11.77
CA ILE A 112 4.37 -3.45 -10.40
C ILE A 112 5.35 -2.64 -9.56
N SER A 113 4.80 -1.83 -8.64
CA SER A 113 5.60 -1.12 -7.64
C SER A 113 6.29 -2.09 -6.68
N GLN A 114 7.60 -1.88 -6.44
CA GLN A 114 8.39 -2.70 -5.52
C GLN A 114 8.15 -2.33 -4.05
N ARG A 115 7.74 -1.09 -3.76
CA ARG A 115 7.51 -0.57 -2.39
C ARG A 115 6.16 0.10 -2.26
N LYS A 116 5.09 -0.61 -2.63
CA LYS A 116 3.72 -0.11 -2.46
C LYS A 116 3.29 -0.16 -0.99
N ILE A 117 2.76 0.95 -0.50
CA ILE A 117 2.14 1.08 0.84
C ILE A 117 0.67 1.44 0.68
N THR A 118 -0.20 0.74 1.40
CA THR A 118 -1.60 1.13 1.54
C THR A 118 -1.88 1.64 2.95
N ILE A 119 -2.57 2.78 3.05
CA ILE A 119 -3.09 3.33 4.32
C ILE A 119 -4.61 3.22 4.30
N VAL A 120 -5.16 2.53 5.30
CA VAL A 120 -6.61 2.39 5.50
C VAL A 120 -7.05 3.31 6.63
N GLY A 121 -7.92 4.23 6.31
CA GLY A 121 -8.36 5.32 7.19
C GLY A 121 -7.57 6.61 6.97
N THR A 122 -8.18 7.59 6.29
CA THR A 122 -7.59 8.89 5.94
C THR A 122 -8.01 10.00 6.90
N GLY A 123 -8.14 9.64 8.17
CA GLY A 123 -8.30 10.59 9.26
C GLY A 123 -6.99 11.34 9.57
N ALA A 124 -6.98 12.15 10.64
CA ALA A 124 -5.80 12.94 11.02
C ALA A 124 -4.53 12.08 11.23
N VAL A 125 -4.68 10.86 11.74
CA VAL A 125 -3.56 9.92 11.93
C VAL A 125 -3.08 9.34 10.60
N GLY A 126 -4.00 8.84 9.78
CA GLY A 126 -3.64 8.24 8.48
C GLY A 126 -2.95 9.24 7.56
N MET A 127 -3.46 10.47 7.47
CA MET A 127 -2.83 11.52 6.66
C MET A 127 -1.49 11.99 7.22
N ALA A 128 -1.32 12.02 8.55
CA ALA A 128 0.00 12.26 9.15
C ALA A 128 1.00 11.14 8.81
N CYS A 129 0.56 9.87 8.80
CA CYS A 129 1.39 8.77 8.33
C CYS A 129 1.75 8.94 6.84
N ALA A 130 0.77 9.27 6.00
CA ALA A 130 0.96 9.48 4.56
C ALA A 130 2.06 10.54 4.29
N ILE A 131 1.91 11.73 4.83
CA ILE A 131 2.88 12.81 4.60
C ILE A 131 4.27 12.46 5.15
N CYS A 132 4.36 11.83 6.33
CA CYS A 132 5.66 11.41 6.88
C CYS A 132 6.35 10.34 6.04
N ILE A 133 5.59 9.41 5.45
CA ILE A 133 6.10 8.37 4.55
C ILE A 133 6.64 9.00 3.26
N LEU A 134 5.87 9.92 2.66
CA LEU A 134 6.27 10.63 1.44
C LEU A 134 7.55 11.46 1.66
N LEU A 135 7.61 12.26 2.72
CA LEU A 135 8.77 13.09 3.02
C LEU A 135 10.03 12.30 3.38
N LYS A 136 9.88 11.06 3.87
CA LYS A 136 11.01 10.16 4.18
C LYS A 136 11.39 9.24 3.01
N ASP A 137 10.75 9.37 1.86
CA ASP A 137 11.02 8.60 0.65
C ASP A 137 10.98 7.07 0.92
N LEU A 138 9.86 6.62 1.48
CA LEU A 138 9.70 5.23 1.90
C LEU A 138 8.88 4.38 0.92
N THR A 139 8.22 4.98 -0.06
CA THR A 139 7.31 4.27 -0.97
C THR A 139 7.43 4.77 -2.41
N ASP A 140 7.27 3.87 -3.37
CA ASP A 140 7.15 4.19 -4.79
C ASP A 140 5.68 4.45 -5.18
N GLU A 141 4.76 3.75 -4.50
CA GLU A 141 3.33 3.92 -4.67
C GLU A 141 2.63 4.01 -3.30
N LEU A 142 1.88 5.08 -3.08
CA LEU A 142 1.04 5.28 -1.90
C LEU A 142 -0.43 5.13 -2.29
N THR A 143 -1.13 4.21 -1.66
CA THR A 143 -2.56 4.01 -1.85
C THR A 143 -3.32 4.37 -0.58
N LEU A 144 -4.38 5.18 -0.73
CA LEU A 144 -5.24 5.61 0.36
C LEU A 144 -6.60 4.92 0.23
N VAL A 145 -7.10 4.34 1.33
CA VAL A 145 -8.42 3.70 1.37
C VAL A 145 -9.26 4.29 2.48
N ASP A 146 -10.47 4.75 2.15
CA ASP A 146 -11.44 5.24 3.13
C ASP A 146 -12.87 5.09 2.59
N ILE A 147 -13.86 5.05 3.48
CA ILE A 147 -15.29 5.02 3.12
C ILE A 147 -15.83 6.41 2.76
N ALA A 148 -15.19 7.48 3.22
CA ALA A 148 -15.57 8.88 2.96
C ALA A 148 -14.97 9.35 1.62
N THR A 149 -15.60 8.95 0.51
CA THR A 149 -15.06 9.07 -0.87
C THR A 149 -14.67 10.49 -1.27
N ASP A 150 -15.47 11.49 -0.94
CA ASP A 150 -15.21 12.89 -1.34
C ASP A 150 -13.99 13.45 -0.61
N ARG A 151 -13.93 13.21 0.72
CA ARG A 151 -12.77 13.57 1.52
C ARG A 151 -11.52 12.84 1.06
N LEU A 152 -11.61 11.52 0.86
CA LEU A 152 -10.53 10.69 0.35
C LEU A 152 -9.94 11.23 -0.96
N LYS A 153 -10.81 11.61 -1.90
CA LYS A 153 -10.41 12.23 -3.16
C LYS A 153 -9.68 13.55 -2.94
N GLY A 154 -10.20 14.41 -2.05
CA GLY A 154 -9.59 15.69 -1.70
C GLY A 154 -8.18 15.51 -1.12
N GLU A 155 -8.03 14.62 -0.12
CA GLU A 155 -6.73 14.29 0.51
C GLU A 155 -5.72 13.73 -0.53
N MET A 156 -6.17 12.85 -1.43
CA MET A 156 -5.31 12.33 -2.51
C MET A 156 -4.85 13.45 -3.45
N MET A 157 -5.76 14.30 -3.91
CA MET A 157 -5.44 15.39 -4.83
C MET A 157 -4.46 16.39 -4.20
N ASP A 158 -4.62 16.72 -2.92
CA ASP A 158 -3.73 17.61 -2.19
C ASP A 158 -2.30 17.05 -2.14
N LEU A 159 -2.16 15.76 -1.82
CA LEU A 159 -0.86 15.08 -1.88
C LEU A 159 -0.30 15.04 -3.31
N GLN A 160 -1.12 14.75 -4.32
CA GLN A 160 -0.67 14.71 -5.73
C GLN A 160 -0.17 16.07 -6.21
N HIS A 161 -0.81 17.17 -5.80
CA HIS A 161 -0.35 18.53 -6.10
C HIS A 161 1.00 18.84 -5.44
N GLY A 162 1.34 18.15 -4.34
CA GLY A 162 2.64 18.21 -3.69
C GLY A 162 3.75 17.37 -4.33
N SER A 163 3.47 16.64 -5.42
CA SER A 163 4.40 15.66 -6.02
C SER A 163 5.75 16.21 -6.48
N LEU A 164 5.86 17.52 -6.70
CA LEU A 164 7.15 18.17 -7.01
C LEU A 164 8.11 18.24 -5.81
N PHE A 165 7.64 17.98 -4.59
CA PHE A 165 8.39 18.14 -3.36
C PHE A 165 8.79 16.83 -2.68
N PHE A 166 8.47 15.68 -3.27
CA PHE A 166 8.88 14.33 -2.84
C PHE A 166 9.04 13.40 -4.06
N ASN A 167 9.63 12.21 -3.85
CA ASN A 167 10.04 11.32 -4.95
C ASN A 167 9.03 10.21 -5.27
N THR A 168 7.92 10.08 -4.53
CA THR A 168 6.91 9.05 -4.79
C THR A 168 6.21 9.29 -6.13
N SER A 169 6.29 8.33 -7.03
CA SER A 169 5.81 8.47 -8.40
C SER A 169 4.29 8.34 -8.53
N LYS A 170 3.65 7.57 -7.66
CA LYS A 170 2.23 7.23 -7.79
C LYS A 170 1.48 7.35 -6.48
N ILE A 171 0.42 8.17 -6.47
CA ILE A 171 -0.52 8.28 -5.35
C ILE A 171 -1.92 7.98 -5.86
N THR A 172 -2.56 6.96 -5.28
CA THR A 172 -3.88 6.47 -5.67
C THR A 172 -4.82 6.43 -4.48
N SER A 173 -6.11 6.40 -4.75
CA SER A 173 -7.11 6.21 -3.70
C SER A 173 -8.32 5.45 -4.20
N GLY A 174 -9.02 4.77 -3.31
CA GLY A 174 -10.28 4.10 -3.62
C GLY A 174 -11.03 3.66 -2.38
N LYS A 175 -12.34 3.48 -2.51
CA LYS A 175 -13.17 2.88 -1.46
C LYS A 175 -13.06 1.36 -1.48
N ASP A 176 -12.84 0.79 -2.65
CA ASP A 176 -12.66 -0.65 -2.85
C ASP A 176 -11.22 -1.07 -2.52
N TYR A 177 -11.08 -2.22 -1.87
CA TYR A 177 -9.78 -2.71 -1.45
C TYR A 177 -8.93 -3.29 -2.59
N SER A 178 -9.47 -3.46 -3.80
CA SER A 178 -8.70 -3.85 -5.00
C SER A 178 -7.56 -2.87 -5.29
N VAL A 179 -7.74 -1.58 -4.98
CA VAL A 179 -6.66 -0.59 -5.13
C VAL A 179 -5.43 -0.89 -4.26
N SER A 180 -5.58 -1.71 -3.20
CA SER A 180 -4.48 -2.12 -2.32
C SER A 180 -3.65 -3.28 -2.87
N GLU A 181 -4.00 -3.82 -4.03
CA GLU A 181 -3.36 -4.99 -4.63
C GLU A 181 -1.82 -4.87 -4.65
N ASN A 182 -1.14 -5.97 -4.32
CA ASN A 182 0.32 -6.09 -4.25
C ASN A 182 1.02 -5.15 -3.25
N SER A 183 0.32 -4.66 -2.22
CA SER A 183 0.95 -3.87 -1.15
C SER A 183 1.99 -4.69 -0.38
N LYS A 184 3.16 -4.11 -0.15
CA LYS A 184 4.21 -4.70 0.71
C LYS A 184 3.93 -4.47 2.20
N LEU A 185 3.27 -3.35 2.50
CA LEU A 185 2.87 -2.96 3.85
C LEU A 185 1.49 -2.29 3.81
N VAL A 186 0.62 -2.70 4.71
CA VAL A 186 -0.69 -2.07 4.93
C VAL A 186 -0.70 -1.45 6.32
N ILE A 187 -1.04 -0.17 6.40
CA ILE A 187 -1.18 0.58 7.66
C ILE A 187 -2.66 0.75 7.93
N VAL A 188 -3.13 0.25 9.08
CA VAL A 188 -4.54 0.38 9.47
C VAL A 188 -4.67 1.44 10.55
N ALA A 189 -5.17 2.60 10.16
CA ALA A 189 -5.51 3.74 11.00
C ALA A 189 -7.04 3.98 11.08
N ALA A 190 -7.82 3.10 10.46
CA ALA A 190 -9.29 3.13 10.49
C ALA A 190 -9.80 2.59 11.82
N GLY A 191 -10.78 3.25 12.39
CA GLY A 191 -11.42 2.83 13.63
C GLY A 191 -12.40 3.86 14.15
N ALA A 192 -13.28 3.43 15.03
CA ALA A 192 -14.21 4.32 15.72
C ALA A 192 -13.54 4.91 16.98
N ARG A 193 -13.81 6.18 17.25
CA ARG A 193 -13.46 6.82 18.51
C ARG A 193 -14.49 6.50 19.59
N GLN A 194 -14.05 6.49 20.85
CA GLN A 194 -14.96 6.32 21.97
C GLN A 194 -16.04 7.41 21.99
N GLN A 195 -17.27 7.01 22.21
CA GLN A 195 -18.39 7.92 22.39
C GLN A 195 -18.61 8.21 23.88
N GLU A 196 -19.25 9.32 24.18
CA GLU A 196 -19.59 9.67 25.55
C GLU A 196 -20.51 8.60 26.17
N GLY A 197 -20.16 8.12 27.36
CA GLY A 197 -20.89 7.04 28.05
C GLY A 197 -20.66 5.62 27.51
N GLU A 198 -19.85 5.44 26.48
CA GLU A 198 -19.55 4.12 25.90
C GLU A 198 -18.54 3.36 26.76
N SER A 199 -18.85 2.08 27.03
CA SER A 199 -17.92 1.19 27.73
C SER A 199 -16.70 0.84 26.86
N ARG A 200 -15.56 0.56 27.50
CA ARG A 200 -14.34 0.10 26.81
C ARG A 200 -14.59 -1.15 25.97
N LEU A 201 -15.36 -2.12 26.49
CA LEU A 201 -15.69 -3.35 25.76
C LEU A 201 -16.54 -3.08 24.52
N SER A 202 -17.55 -2.20 24.63
CA SER A 202 -18.40 -1.80 23.48
C SER A 202 -17.60 -1.14 22.38
N LEU A 203 -16.68 -0.23 22.72
CA LEU A 203 -15.76 0.39 21.78
C LEU A 203 -14.88 -0.65 21.07
N VAL A 204 -14.31 -1.57 21.83
CA VAL A 204 -13.46 -2.66 21.28
C VAL A 204 -14.28 -3.51 20.32
N GLN A 205 -15.48 -3.96 20.72
CA GLN A 205 -16.33 -4.81 19.86
C GLN A 205 -16.76 -4.08 18.57
N ARG A 206 -17.02 -2.78 18.64
CA ARG A 206 -17.32 -1.98 17.45
C ARG A 206 -16.12 -1.92 16.50
N ASN A 207 -14.91 -1.76 17.03
CA ASN A 207 -13.69 -1.80 16.22
C ASN A 207 -13.39 -3.20 15.66
N VAL A 208 -13.69 -4.28 16.40
CA VAL A 208 -13.63 -5.66 15.88
C VAL A 208 -14.51 -5.81 14.64
N ASN A 209 -15.74 -5.30 14.67
CA ASN A 209 -16.65 -5.36 13.52
C ASN A 209 -16.12 -4.57 12.31
N ILE A 210 -15.46 -3.44 12.54
CA ILE A 210 -14.77 -2.69 11.49
C ILE A 210 -13.63 -3.54 10.90
N MET A 211 -12.79 -4.17 11.73
CA MET A 211 -11.69 -5.02 11.24
C MET A 211 -12.21 -6.24 10.46
N LYS A 212 -13.34 -6.83 10.85
CA LYS A 212 -14.00 -7.92 10.10
C LYS A 212 -14.36 -7.51 8.67
N SER A 213 -14.72 -6.26 8.44
CA SER A 213 -15.04 -5.76 7.09
C SER A 213 -13.80 -5.41 6.27
N ILE A 214 -12.69 -5.06 6.91
CA ILE A 214 -11.47 -4.56 6.26
C ILE A 214 -10.50 -5.70 5.92
N ILE A 215 -10.15 -6.51 6.93
CA ILE A 215 -8.98 -7.38 6.88
C ILE A 215 -9.08 -8.50 5.84
N PRO A 216 -10.21 -9.24 5.69
CA PRO A 216 -10.29 -10.28 4.68
C PRO A 216 -10.07 -9.78 3.25
N SER A 217 -10.64 -8.62 2.91
CA SER A 217 -10.44 -8.01 1.59
C SER A 217 -9.00 -7.55 1.36
N LEU A 218 -8.36 -6.96 2.37
CA LEU A 218 -6.95 -6.56 2.27
C LEU A 218 -6.03 -7.74 2.01
N VAL A 219 -6.18 -8.82 2.77
CA VAL A 219 -5.35 -10.02 2.62
C VAL A 219 -5.62 -10.72 1.29
N HIS A 220 -6.86 -10.70 0.80
CA HIS A 220 -7.21 -11.24 -0.52
C HIS A 220 -6.40 -10.54 -1.63
N HIS A 221 -6.33 -9.21 -1.62
CA HIS A 221 -5.60 -8.43 -2.64
C HIS A 221 -4.08 -8.35 -2.39
N SER A 222 -3.65 -8.52 -1.15
CA SER A 222 -2.23 -8.39 -0.75
C SER A 222 -1.81 -9.52 0.21
N PRO A 223 -1.76 -10.79 -0.23
CA PRO A 223 -1.51 -11.95 0.65
C PRO A 223 -0.10 -11.96 1.27
N ASP A 224 0.85 -11.30 0.65
CA ASP A 224 2.24 -11.22 1.12
C ASP A 224 2.56 -9.96 1.93
N CYS A 225 1.56 -9.13 2.21
CA CYS A 225 1.77 -7.89 2.96
C CYS A 225 2.15 -8.14 4.43
N LYS A 226 2.72 -7.13 5.05
CA LYS A 226 2.76 -6.94 6.50
C LYS A 226 1.66 -5.96 6.86
N ILE A 227 1.04 -6.15 8.01
CA ILE A 227 -0.01 -5.25 8.50
C ILE A 227 0.49 -4.55 9.75
N LEU A 228 0.49 -3.21 9.72
CA LEU A 228 0.84 -2.36 10.85
C LEU A 228 -0.43 -1.69 11.39
N ILE A 229 -0.82 -2.05 12.60
CA ILE A 229 -2.00 -1.53 13.28
C ILE A 229 -1.64 -0.29 14.08
N VAL A 230 -2.41 0.78 13.85
CA VAL A 230 -2.27 2.07 14.54
C VAL A 230 -3.56 2.43 15.30
N SER A 231 -4.67 1.85 14.89
CA SER A 231 -5.99 2.04 15.53
C SER A 231 -6.00 1.51 16.96
N ASN A 232 -6.67 2.24 17.86
CA ASN A 232 -6.78 1.87 19.27
C ASN A 232 -8.09 1.13 19.60
N PRO A 233 -8.03 0.24 20.61
CA PRO A 233 -6.87 -0.17 21.42
C PRO A 233 -5.94 -1.10 20.65
N VAL A 234 -4.72 -0.62 20.40
CA VAL A 234 -3.82 -1.21 19.40
C VAL A 234 -3.46 -2.67 19.67
N ASP A 235 -3.17 -3.04 20.92
CA ASP A 235 -2.74 -4.39 21.26
C ASP A 235 -3.86 -5.42 21.01
N ILE A 236 -5.09 -5.09 21.42
CA ILE A 236 -6.28 -5.93 21.20
C ILE A 236 -6.59 -6.00 19.68
N LEU A 237 -6.55 -4.87 18.98
CA LEU A 237 -6.83 -4.86 17.55
C LEU A 237 -5.74 -5.58 16.74
N THR A 238 -4.50 -5.59 17.20
CA THR A 238 -3.44 -6.40 16.58
C THR A 238 -3.74 -7.91 16.71
N TYR A 239 -4.20 -8.36 17.88
CA TYR A 239 -4.69 -9.73 18.05
C TYR A 239 -5.87 -10.04 17.13
N VAL A 240 -6.87 -9.15 17.07
CA VAL A 240 -8.05 -9.31 16.20
C VAL A 240 -7.65 -9.44 14.73
N VAL A 241 -6.80 -8.54 14.26
CA VAL A 241 -6.30 -8.54 12.88
C VAL A 241 -5.49 -9.81 12.59
N TRP A 242 -4.67 -10.27 13.54
CA TRP A 242 -3.98 -11.55 13.39
C TRP A 242 -4.95 -12.71 13.20
N LYS A 243 -6.00 -12.81 14.02
CA LYS A 243 -7.02 -13.87 13.90
C LYS A 243 -7.79 -13.79 12.57
N LEU A 244 -8.13 -12.59 12.10
CA LEU A 244 -8.92 -12.39 10.88
C LEU A 244 -8.09 -12.55 9.59
N SER A 245 -6.81 -12.24 9.64
CA SER A 245 -5.93 -12.27 8.47
C SER A 245 -5.40 -13.65 8.11
N GLY A 246 -5.29 -14.55 9.09
CA GLY A 246 -4.60 -15.83 8.92
C GLY A 246 -3.09 -15.71 8.65
N LEU A 247 -2.52 -14.50 8.71
CA LEU A 247 -1.10 -14.26 8.51
C LEU A 247 -0.28 -14.77 9.72
N PRO A 248 1.01 -15.09 9.53
CA PRO A 248 1.90 -15.36 10.66
C PRO A 248 1.94 -14.17 11.64
N PRO A 249 2.02 -14.41 12.95
CA PRO A 249 2.03 -13.31 13.94
C PRO A 249 3.20 -12.33 13.76
N THR A 250 4.28 -12.76 13.09
CA THR A 250 5.42 -11.92 12.75
C THR A 250 5.12 -10.85 11.68
N ARG A 251 4.05 -11.04 10.88
CA ARG A 251 3.61 -10.10 9.84
C ARG A 251 2.50 -9.15 10.31
N VAL A 252 1.95 -9.35 11.50
CA VAL A 252 0.89 -8.50 12.07
C VAL A 252 1.47 -7.78 13.29
N ILE A 253 1.66 -6.48 13.18
CA ILE A 253 2.44 -5.67 14.10
C ILE A 253 1.58 -4.53 14.59
N GLY A 254 1.49 -4.32 15.89
CA GLY A 254 0.90 -3.10 16.45
C GLY A 254 1.96 -2.01 16.65
N SER A 255 1.64 -0.76 16.37
CA SER A 255 2.54 0.38 16.64
C SER A 255 2.97 0.46 18.10
N GLY A 256 2.14 -0.02 19.01
CA GLY A 256 2.43 -0.27 20.41
C GLY A 256 3.06 0.90 21.13
N CYS A 257 4.05 0.60 21.97
CA CYS A 257 4.77 1.58 22.79
C CYS A 257 5.95 2.28 22.07
N ASN A 258 6.02 2.21 20.72
CA ASN A 258 7.09 2.92 20.00
C ASN A 258 7.04 4.43 20.24
N LEU A 259 5.84 5.03 20.17
CA LEU A 259 5.65 6.45 20.50
C LEU A 259 5.79 6.73 22.00
N ASP A 260 5.33 5.84 22.88
CA ASP A 260 5.46 6.03 24.33
C ASP A 260 6.94 6.01 24.76
N SER A 261 7.75 5.14 24.18
CA SER A 261 9.20 5.14 24.41
C SER A 261 9.87 6.41 23.89
N ALA A 262 9.41 6.97 22.77
CA ALA A 262 9.89 8.25 22.28
C ALA A 262 9.53 9.40 23.24
N ARG A 263 8.29 9.44 23.75
CA ARG A 263 7.87 10.40 24.79
C ARG A 263 8.69 10.24 26.07
N PHE A 264 8.90 9.00 26.49
CA PHE A 264 9.70 8.69 27.67
C PHE A 264 11.12 9.22 27.56
N ARG A 265 11.79 8.99 26.44
CA ARG A 265 13.14 9.50 26.15
C ARG A 265 13.16 11.02 26.03
N TYR A 266 12.13 11.63 25.46
CA TYR A 266 11.98 13.09 25.37
C TYR A 266 11.92 13.71 26.78
N LEU A 267 11.04 13.22 27.64
CA LEU A 267 10.87 13.75 29.00
C LEU A 267 12.10 13.51 29.90
N ILE A 268 12.80 12.39 29.73
CA ILE A 268 14.10 12.15 30.38
C ILE A 268 15.12 13.20 29.90
N GLY A 269 15.19 13.44 28.60
CA GLY A 269 16.09 14.42 28.03
C GLY A 269 15.83 15.84 28.53
N GLU A 270 14.57 16.25 28.57
CA GLU A 270 14.13 17.54 29.15
C GLU A 270 14.60 17.68 30.59
N LYS A 271 14.37 16.65 31.43
CA LYS A 271 14.75 16.67 32.84
C LYS A 271 16.27 16.74 33.06
N LEU A 272 17.06 16.12 32.18
CA LEU A 272 18.52 16.08 32.25
C LEU A 272 19.20 17.21 31.47
N GLY A 273 18.46 17.98 30.67
CA GLY A 273 19.04 19.00 29.78
C GLY A 273 19.90 18.42 28.65
N VAL A 274 19.54 17.20 28.16
CA VAL A 274 20.24 16.55 27.06
C VAL A 274 19.28 16.19 25.92
N HIS A 275 19.80 16.11 24.69
CA HIS A 275 18.94 15.76 23.54
C HIS A 275 18.38 14.35 23.69
N PRO A 276 17.08 14.10 23.40
CA PRO A 276 16.42 12.79 23.58
C PRO A 276 17.11 11.62 22.88
N THR A 277 17.82 11.84 21.78
CA THR A 277 18.59 10.78 21.09
C THR A 277 19.73 10.22 21.94
N SER A 278 20.23 10.99 22.91
CA SER A 278 21.27 10.56 23.84
C SER A 278 20.73 9.80 25.06
N CYS A 279 19.39 9.82 25.25
CA CYS A 279 18.72 9.07 26.31
C CYS A 279 18.25 7.73 25.79
N HIS A 280 18.44 6.66 26.55
CA HIS A 280 17.98 5.33 26.24
C HIS A 280 17.03 4.84 27.32
N GLY A 281 15.89 4.32 26.90
CA GLY A 281 14.85 3.83 27.79
C GLY A 281 13.67 3.29 26.97
N TRP A 282 12.94 2.35 27.54
CA TRP A 282 11.85 1.64 26.89
C TRP A 282 10.59 1.66 27.72
N ILE A 283 9.45 1.80 27.07
CA ILE A 283 8.14 1.47 27.60
C ILE A 283 7.69 0.18 26.93
N ILE A 284 7.21 -0.79 27.71
CA ILE A 284 6.72 -2.08 27.24
C ILE A 284 5.30 -2.35 27.76
N GLY A 285 4.72 -3.50 27.43
CA GLY A 285 3.38 -3.90 27.87
C GLY A 285 2.27 -3.32 27.00
N GLU A 286 1.13 -3.01 27.59
CA GLU A 286 -0.01 -2.37 26.92
C GLU A 286 0.36 -0.95 26.45
N HIS A 287 -0.07 -0.58 25.25
CA HIS A 287 -0.12 0.84 24.90
C HIS A 287 -1.32 1.49 25.61
N GLY A 288 -1.10 2.05 26.77
CA GLY A 288 -2.15 2.63 27.61
C GLY A 288 -1.77 2.71 29.09
N ASP A 289 -2.80 2.66 29.95
CA ASP A 289 -2.66 2.95 31.39
C ASP A 289 -1.81 1.91 32.13
N SER A 290 -1.73 0.67 31.66
CA SER A 290 -0.92 -0.39 32.26
C SER A 290 0.44 -0.58 31.58
N SER A 291 0.92 0.40 30.84
CA SER A 291 2.26 0.38 30.26
C SER A 291 3.36 0.34 31.33
N VAL A 292 4.52 -0.22 30.99
CA VAL A 292 5.59 -0.52 31.95
C VAL A 292 6.87 0.18 31.55
N PRO A 293 7.32 1.18 32.31
CA PRO A 293 8.62 1.81 32.08
C PRO A 293 9.74 0.91 32.58
N LEU A 294 10.74 0.66 31.75
CA LEU A 294 11.91 -0.12 32.13
C LEU A 294 12.95 0.78 32.77
N TRP A 295 12.73 1.16 34.04
CA TRP A 295 13.66 2.01 34.78
C TRP A 295 15.04 1.37 34.95
N SER A 296 15.10 0.03 35.03
CA SER A 296 16.36 -0.71 35.11
C SER A 296 17.26 -0.53 33.90
N GLY A 297 16.68 -0.22 32.74
CA GLY A 297 17.39 -0.05 31.46
C GLY A 297 17.65 1.42 31.07
N VAL A 298 17.16 2.41 31.85
CA VAL A 298 17.36 3.82 31.49
C VAL A 298 18.82 4.21 31.66
N ASN A 299 19.42 4.72 30.57
CA ASN A 299 20.79 5.14 30.59
C ASN A 299 21.07 6.33 29.65
N VAL A 300 22.17 7.04 29.93
CA VAL A 300 22.77 8.06 29.06
C VAL A 300 24.24 7.70 28.87
N ALA A 301 24.68 7.57 27.65
CA ALA A 301 26.05 7.15 27.29
C ALA A 301 26.52 5.87 28.02
N GLY A 302 25.61 4.92 28.26
CA GLY A 302 25.89 3.67 28.96
C GLY A 302 25.85 3.77 30.49
N VAL A 303 25.76 4.97 31.07
CA VAL A 303 25.60 5.16 32.53
C VAL A 303 24.14 4.90 32.89
N ALA A 304 23.88 3.78 33.55
CA ALA A 304 22.54 3.44 34.03
C ALA A 304 22.12 4.37 35.17
N LEU A 305 20.98 5.08 35.03
CA LEU A 305 20.54 6.06 36.05
C LEU A 305 20.26 5.39 37.39
N LYS A 306 19.78 4.14 37.40
CA LYS A 306 19.57 3.35 38.62
C LYS A 306 20.83 3.04 39.41
N THR A 307 22.01 3.13 38.82
CA THR A 307 23.28 3.03 39.55
C THR A 307 23.62 4.30 40.31
N LEU A 308 23.07 5.45 39.89
CA LEU A 308 23.23 6.74 40.56
C LEU A 308 22.15 6.95 41.62
N ASP A 309 20.92 6.53 41.33
CA ASP A 309 19.80 6.53 42.25
C ASP A 309 19.06 5.18 42.21
N PRO A 310 19.29 4.28 43.19
CA PRO A 310 18.61 2.99 43.28
C PRO A 310 17.07 3.09 43.39
N GLU A 311 16.55 4.21 43.94
CA GLU A 311 15.13 4.45 44.10
C GLU A 311 14.46 5.06 42.84
N LEU A 312 15.22 5.29 41.78
CA LEU A 312 14.73 5.86 40.52
C LEU A 312 13.44 5.21 40.06
N GLY A 313 12.39 6.03 39.88
CA GLY A 313 11.08 5.61 39.41
C GLY A 313 10.20 4.92 40.48
N THR A 314 10.62 4.83 41.74
CA THR A 314 9.83 4.34 42.86
C THR A 314 9.06 5.46 43.56
N ASP A 315 8.25 5.09 44.59
CA ASP A 315 7.54 6.08 45.44
C ASP A 315 8.48 6.83 46.35
N SER A 316 9.65 6.27 46.66
CA SER A 316 10.69 6.84 47.52
C SER A 316 11.65 7.78 46.78
N ASP A 317 11.53 7.85 45.47
CA ASP A 317 12.37 8.68 44.58
C ASP A 317 12.14 10.18 44.85
N LYS A 318 13.17 10.83 45.38
CA LYS A 318 13.14 12.26 45.76
C LYS A 318 12.99 13.20 44.57
N ASP A 319 13.53 12.81 43.43
CA ASP A 319 13.50 13.59 42.19
C ASP A 319 12.21 13.37 41.38
N GLN A 320 11.29 12.53 41.88
CA GLN A 320 9.97 12.28 41.27
C GLN A 320 10.05 11.78 39.82
N TRP A 321 11.02 10.94 39.45
CA TRP A 321 11.17 10.37 38.11
C TRP A 321 9.94 9.58 37.67
N LYS A 322 9.22 8.93 38.61
CA LYS A 322 7.99 8.21 38.28
C LYS A 322 6.92 9.09 37.61
N ASN A 323 6.95 10.42 37.85
CA ASN A 323 6.05 11.39 37.21
C ASN A 323 6.28 11.47 35.70
N ILE A 324 7.47 11.15 35.21
CA ILE A 324 7.77 11.06 33.77
C ILE A 324 6.89 9.97 33.12
N HIS A 325 6.79 8.78 33.73
CA HIS A 325 5.93 7.74 33.18
C HIS A 325 4.45 8.15 33.22
N LYS A 326 4.00 8.78 34.30
CA LYS A 326 2.65 9.34 34.37
C LYS A 326 2.38 10.32 33.22
N GLN A 327 3.32 11.24 32.95
CA GLN A 327 3.22 12.18 31.83
C GLN A 327 3.19 11.48 30.47
N VAL A 328 3.94 10.37 30.29
CA VAL A 328 3.85 9.58 29.05
C VAL A 328 2.44 9.07 28.82
N VAL A 329 1.81 8.48 29.85
CA VAL A 329 0.44 7.94 29.79
C VAL A 329 -0.58 9.05 29.51
N GLU A 330 -0.43 10.20 30.19
CA GLU A 330 -1.36 11.32 30.12
C GLU A 330 -1.19 12.19 28.87
N SER A 331 -0.03 12.13 28.20
CA SER A 331 0.32 12.99 27.04
C SER A 331 -0.74 13.00 25.94
N ALA A 332 -1.27 11.84 25.58
CA ALA A 332 -2.26 11.74 24.51
C ALA A 332 -3.58 12.41 24.90
N TYR A 333 -4.02 12.22 26.15
CA TYR A 333 -5.25 12.83 26.67
C TYR A 333 -5.14 14.35 26.73
N GLU A 334 -3.99 14.87 27.17
CA GLU A 334 -3.73 16.30 27.23
C GLU A 334 -3.73 16.93 25.82
N ILE A 335 -3.01 16.33 24.88
CA ILE A 335 -2.97 16.82 23.50
C ILE A 335 -4.36 16.81 22.87
N ILE A 336 -5.17 15.76 23.09
CA ILE A 336 -6.54 15.68 22.59
C ILE A 336 -7.41 16.74 23.23
N LYS A 337 -7.27 17.01 24.54
CA LYS A 337 -7.99 18.08 25.24
C LYS A 337 -7.68 19.44 24.67
N LEU A 338 -6.42 19.72 24.33
CA LEU A 338 -5.95 21.03 23.85
C LEU A 338 -6.22 21.26 22.36
N LYS A 339 -6.10 20.21 21.52
CA LYS A 339 -6.08 20.34 20.06
C LYS A 339 -7.21 19.54 19.37
N GLY A 340 -7.89 18.64 20.10
CA GLY A 340 -9.00 17.82 19.59
C GLY A 340 -8.56 16.46 19.01
N TYR A 341 -7.27 16.26 18.68
CA TYR A 341 -6.73 15.03 18.11
C TYR A 341 -5.22 14.93 18.28
N THR A 342 -4.63 13.76 17.99
CA THR A 342 -3.19 13.58 17.82
C THR A 342 -2.89 13.24 16.35
N SER A 343 -1.72 13.62 15.83
CA SER A 343 -1.35 13.33 14.44
C SER A 343 0.17 13.26 14.21
N TRP A 344 0.91 14.34 14.49
CA TRP A 344 2.30 14.47 14.02
C TRP A 344 3.24 13.43 14.61
N ALA A 345 3.26 13.29 15.93
CA ALA A 345 4.16 12.36 16.60
C ALA A 345 3.88 10.90 16.23
N ILE A 346 2.60 10.50 16.11
CA ILE A 346 2.25 9.14 15.66
C ILE A 346 2.61 8.94 14.18
N GLY A 347 2.42 9.93 13.31
CA GLY A 347 2.83 9.85 11.91
C GLY A 347 4.35 9.63 11.77
N LEU A 348 5.16 10.36 12.54
CA LEU A 348 6.61 10.20 12.59
C LEU A 348 7.02 8.84 13.14
N SER A 349 6.37 8.37 14.21
CA SER A 349 6.60 7.05 14.82
C SER A 349 6.30 5.91 13.83
N VAL A 350 5.16 5.98 13.13
CA VAL A 350 4.78 4.99 12.12
C VAL A 350 5.77 5.00 10.96
N ALA A 351 6.15 6.16 10.44
CA ALA A 351 7.12 6.27 9.36
C ALA A 351 8.51 5.71 9.76
N ASP A 352 8.89 5.78 11.03
CA ASP A 352 10.11 5.17 11.55
C ASP A 352 10.04 3.64 11.53
N LEU A 353 8.90 3.06 11.93
CA LEU A 353 8.63 1.61 11.82
C LEU A 353 8.63 1.15 10.35
N VAL A 354 7.92 1.88 9.48
CA VAL A 354 7.86 1.62 8.04
C VAL A 354 9.26 1.58 7.42
N GLY A 355 10.09 2.57 7.74
CA GLY A 355 11.47 2.64 7.26
C GLY A 355 12.30 1.43 7.69
N SER A 356 12.13 0.96 8.92
CA SER A 356 12.83 -0.22 9.44
C SER A 356 12.40 -1.50 8.73
N ILE A 357 11.11 -1.63 8.40
CA ILE A 357 10.55 -2.79 7.70
C ILE A 357 10.99 -2.77 6.22
N LEU A 358 10.68 -1.71 5.48
CA LEU A 358 10.85 -1.69 4.02
C LEU A 358 12.32 -1.62 3.59
N LYS A 359 13.18 -0.94 4.38
CA LYS A 359 14.63 -0.87 4.14
C LYS A 359 15.41 -2.01 4.81
N ASN A 360 14.73 -2.95 5.47
CA ASN A 360 15.33 -4.07 6.21
C ASN A 360 16.42 -3.63 7.20
N LEU A 361 16.18 -2.55 7.95
CA LEU A 361 17.21 -1.93 8.78
C LEU A 361 17.56 -2.74 10.03
N ARG A 362 16.76 -3.73 10.39
CA ARG A 362 16.94 -4.60 11.58
C ARG A 362 17.10 -3.80 12.88
N ARG A 363 16.40 -2.67 12.97
CA ARG A 363 16.39 -1.83 14.18
C ARG A 363 15.46 -2.41 15.22
N VAL A 364 15.76 -2.12 16.48
CA VAL A 364 14.93 -2.51 17.63
C VAL A 364 13.83 -1.47 17.86
N HIS A 365 12.59 -1.96 17.97
CA HIS A 365 11.41 -1.14 18.24
C HIS A 365 10.49 -1.83 19.27
N PRO A 366 9.92 -1.09 20.23
CA PRO A 366 8.96 -1.64 21.19
C PRO A 366 7.55 -1.66 20.58
N VAL A 367 7.33 -2.66 19.75
CA VAL A 367 6.08 -2.86 19.00
C VAL A 367 5.24 -3.97 19.63
N SER A 368 3.93 -3.90 19.41
CA SER A 368 3.00 -4.92 19.87
C SER A 368 3.12 -6.18 19.01
N THR A 369 3.49 -7.28 19.64
CA THR A 369 3.68 -8.60 19.03
C THR A 369 3.17 -9.71 19.95
N MET A 370 3.09 -10.94 19.42
CA MET A 370 2.66 -12.12 20.19
C MET A 370 3.67 -12.45 21.30
N VAL A 371 3.22 -12.44 22.55
CA VAL A 371 4.07 -12.69 23.73
C VAL A 371 3.79 -14.02 24.43
N LYS A 372 2.91 -14.87 23.88
CA LYS A 372 2.65 -16.21 24.43
C LYS A 372 3.95 -17.00 24.57
N GLY A 373 4.18 -17.57 25.76
CA GLY A 373 5.38 -18.32 26.09
C GLY A 373 6.54 -17.47 26.66
N LEU A 374 6.41 -16.13 26.65
CA LEU A 374 7.40 -15.22 27.24
C LEU A 374 6.99 -14.79 28.65
N TYR A 375 7.93 -14.64 29.56
CA TYR A 375 7.73 -14.14 30.93
C TYR A 375 6.60 -14.86 31.69
N GLY A 376 6.32 -16.13 31.37
CA GLY A 376 5.25 -16.94 31.97
C GLY A 376 3.84 -16.66 31.50
N ILE A 377 3.66 -15.84 30.44
CA ILE A 377 2.37 -15.58 29.80
C ILE A 377 1.97 -16.81 28.98
N LYS A 378 0.77 -17.36 29.24
CA LYS A 378 0.25 -18.57 28.56
C LYS A 378 -0.74 -18.25 27.46
N GLU A 379 -1.38 -17.13 27.54
CA GLU A 379 -2.46 -16.68 26.70
C GLU A 379 -1.91 -16.09 25.37
N GLU A 380 -2.74 -16.15 24.32
CA GLU A 380 -2.43 -15.52 23.03
C GLU A 380 -2.71 -14.01 23.11
N ILE A 381 -1.73 -13.25 23.57
CA ILE A 381 -1.84 -11.80 23.77
C ILE A 381 -0.76 -11.11 22.98
N PHE A 382 -1.10 -9.94 22.44
CA PHE A 382 -0.17 -9.01 21.84
C PHE A 382 0.16 -7.90 22.83
N LEU A 383 1.43 -7.69 23.07
CA LEU A 383 2.00 -6.64 23.94
C LEU A 383 3.25 -6.08 23.33
N SER A 384 3.56 -4.85 23.70
CA SER A 384 4.78 -4.21 23.25
C SER A 384 5.99 -4.74 23.99
N ILE A 385 6.97 -5.22 23.26
CA ILE A 385 8.32 -5.58 23.71
C ILE A 385 9.32 -5.18 22.62
N PRO A 386 10.59 -4.96 22.96
CA PRO A 386 11.60 -4.65 21.96
C PRO A 386 11.78 -5.78 20.95
N CYS A 387 11.49 -5.49 19.69
CA CYS A 387 11.56 -6.42 18.56
C CYS A 387 12.49 -5.88 17.48
N ILE A 388 13.20 -6.78 16.80
CA ILE A 388 13.96 -6.45 15.61
C ILE A 388 13.01 -6.46 14.42
N LEU A 389 12.88 -5.34 13.72
CA LEU A 389 12.05 -5.20 12.54
C LEU A 389 12.88 -5.30 11.25
N GLY A 390 12.44 -6.15 10.34
CA GLY A 390 13.03 -6.33 9.02
C GLY A 390 11.96 -6.51 7.94
N GLN A 391 12.40 -6.79 6.73
CA GLN A 391 11.54 -6.89 5.54
C GLN A 391 10.40 -7.91 5.66
N ASN A 392 10.50 -8.90 6.55
CA ASN A 392 9.47 -9.91 6.78
C ASN A 392 8.61 -9.62 8.02
N GLY A 393 8.74 -8.43 8.61
CA GLY A 393 8.06 -8.01 9.82
C GLY A 393 8.94 -8.15 11.07
N VAL A 394 8.41 -8.70 12.15
CA VAL A 394 9.17 -9.01 13.36
C VAL A 394 10.06 -10.22 13.09
N SER A 395 11.37 -10.02 13.04
CA SER A 395 12.30 -11.13 12.83
C SER A 395 12.75 -11.78 14.14
N ASP A 396 12.92 -10.99 15.20
CA ASP A 396 13.41 -11.45 16.48
C ASP A 396 12.83 -10.60 17.62
N ILE A 397 12.83 -11.18 18.82
CA ILE A 397 12.44 -10.51 20.06
C ILE A 397 13.69 -10.40 20.94
N VAL A 398 13.92 -9.22 21.48
CA VAL A 398 15.00 -9.02 22.46
C VAL A 398 14.56 -9.57 23.81
N LYS A 399 15.29 -10.55 24.33
CA LYS A 399 15.06 -11.10 25.67
C LYS A 399 15.49 -10.09 26.72
N LEU A 400 14.53 -9.49 27.39
CA LEU A 400 14.77 -8.53 28.46
C LEU A 400 15.06 -9.25 29.78
N ASN A 401 15.98 -8.70 30.55
CA ASN A 401 16.21 -9.11 31.94
C ASN A 401 15.41 -8.19 32.86
N LEU A 402 14.13 -8.50 33.03
CA LEU A 402 13.20 -7.73 33.87
C LEU A 402 13.49 -8.00 35.37
N ASN A 403 13.50 -6.97 36.19
CA ASN A 403 13.48 -7.17 37.62
C ASN A 403 12.05 -7.62 38.08
N SER A 404 11.93 -8.06 39.34
CA SER A 404 10.68 -8.63 39.87
C SER A 404 9.48 -7.66 39.78
N VAL A 405 9.71 -6.35 39.91
CA VAL A 405 8.65 -5.32 39.81
C VAL A 405 8.24 -5.13 38.36
N GLU A 406 9.18 -4.98 37.44
CA GLU A 406 8.91 -4.83 36.01
C GLU A 406 8.20 -6.06 35.45
N GLU A 407 8.62 -7.27 35.85
CA GLU A 407 7.96 -8.52 35.44
C GLU A 407 6.52 -8.62 35.98
N ALA A 408 6.31 -8.25 37.26
CA ALA A 408 4.97 -8.24 37.84
C ALA A 408 4.03 -7.24 37.14
N LEU A 409 4.52 -6.03 36.81
CA LEU A 409 3.79 -5.03 36.02
C LEU A 409 3.48 -5.52 34.61
N PHE A 410 4.42 -6.18 33.94
CA PHE A 410 4.24 -6.74 32.61
C PHE A 410 3.16 -7.84 32.61
N LYS A 411 3.18 -8.74 33.58
CA LYS A 411 2.12 -9.75 33.78
C LYS A 411 0.76 -9.10 34.07
N LYS A 412 0.74 -8.03 34.87
CA LYS A 412 -0.50 -7.28 35.14
C LYS A 412 -1.04 -6.66 33.85
N SER A 413 -0.20 -6.08 33.01
CA SER A 413 -0.56 -5.57 31.69
C SER A 413 -1.19 -6.66 30.81
N ALA A 414 -0.58 -7.85 30.76
CA ALA A 414 -1.12 -9.00 30.04
C ALA A 414 -2.52 -9.40 30.55
N ASN A 415 -2.69 -9.51 31.87
CA ASN A 415 -3.97 -9.86 32.46
C ASN A 415 -5.06 -8.82 32.20
N THR A 416 -4.71 -7.53 32.17
CA THR A 416 -5.63 -6.45 31.84
C THR A 416 -6.20 -6.62 30.43
N LEU A 417 -5.35 -6.90 29.45
CA LEU A 417 -5.80 -7.13 28.08
C LEU A 417 -6.56 -8.44 27.91
N TRP A 418 -6.10 -9.52 28.55
CA TRP A 418 -6.78 -10.81 28.49
C TRP A 418 -8.22 -10.74 28.99
N ASN A 419 -8.46 -10.00 30.07
CA ASN A 419 -9.81 -9.84 30.65
C ASN A 419 -10.79 -9.15 29.68
N ILE A 420 -10.30 -8.36 28.73
CA ILE A 420 -11.13 -7.78 27.69
C ILE A 420 -11.19 -8.71 26.47
N GLN A 421 -10.05 -9.26 26.07
CA GLN A 421 -9.89 -10.05 24.86
C GLN A 421 -10.70 -11.36 24.87
N LYS A 422 -10.77 -12.05 26.02
CA LYS A 422 -11.50 -13.32 26.19
C LYS A 422 -13.00 -13.22 25.92
N ASP A 423 -13.58 -12.03 26.07
CA ASP A 423 -15.01 -11.76 25.89
C ASP A 423 -15.36 -11.23 24.49
N LEU A 424 -14.37 -11.16 23.58
CA LEU A 424 -14.58 -10.70 22.19
C LEU A 424 -15.31 -11.74 21.35
N VAL A 425 -16.25 -11.27 20.54
CA VAL A 425 -17.00 -12.09 19.58
C VAL A 425 -16.46 -11.83 18.16
N PHE A 426 -15.98 -12.92 17.54
CA PHE A 426 -15.45 -12.92 16.16
C PHE A 426 -16.51 -13.33 15.15
#